data_c05e7c721ee835a0bfd779366792048e
#
_entry.id   c05e7c721ee835a0bfd779366792048e
#
_cell.length_a   1.000
_cell.length_b   1.000
_cell.length_c   1.000
_cell.angle_alpha   90.00
_cell.angle_beta   90.00
_cell.angle_gamma   90.00
#
_symmetry.space_group_name_H-M   'P 1'
#
loop_
_entity.id
_entity.type
_entity.pdbx_description
1 polymer ?
#
loop_
_entity_poly.entity_id
_entity_poly.type
_entity_poly.pdbx_seq_one_letter_code
_entity_poly.pdbx_strand_id
1 'polypeptide(L)'
;TPRKSIVPRTHRNKSVIWDTTFDRIVKEKPKGVKPMYVSTSEIVQKANSIVAQCGTRDPLRIARDLGIEVMYYPFNEQRGAYKVLMRNRFIFIKNDLHPVMENIVLLHELGHDALHREEATKVGGFKEFEIFNMRDNRMEYEANLFAAQISLSDEDFLELAERGCDTQQIARTLNSDINLVALKADTLISQGYRLRQQEHCTDFLRYDK
;
A
#
# COMPACT_ATOMS: atom_id res chain seq x y z
N THR A 1 50.50 -9.10 -33.23
CA THR A 1 50.17 -8.46 -31.96
C THR A 1 48.67 -8.48 -31.74
N PRO A 2 48.13 -9.28 -30.81
CA PRO A 2 46.72 -9.32 -30.53
C PRO A 2 46.27 -8.17 -29.64
N ARG A 3 45.14 -7.54 -30.02
CA ARG A 3 44.49 -6.50 -29.23
C ARG A 3 43.89 -7.11 -27.97
N LYS A 4 44.24 -6.59 -26.80
CA LYS A 4 43.66 -6.89 -25.52
C LYS A 4 42.25 -6.31 -25.46
N SER A 5 41.24 -7.18 -25.32
CA SER A 5 39.88 -6.83 -25.01
C SER A 5 39.79 -6.31 -23.56
N ILE A 6 39.33 -5.09 -23.40
CA ILE A 6 39.05 -4.50 -22.09
C ILE A 6 37.68 -5.01 -21.67
N VAL A 7 37.65 -5.91 -20.70
CA VAL A 7 36.43 -6.33 -20.01
C VAL A 7 36.01 -5.20 -19.05
N PRO A 8 34.74 -4.73 -19.08
CA PRO A 8 34.28 -3.74 -18.14
C PRO A 8 34.27 -4.35 -16.72
N ARG A 9 34.89 -3.66 -15.77
CA ARG A 9 34.82 -4.00 -14.34
C ARG A 9 33.35 -4.00 -13.91
N THR A 10 32.82 -5.16 -13.63
CA THR A 10 31.57 -5.33 -12.88
C THR A 10 31.67 -4.54 -11.59
N HIS A 11 30.74 -3.62 -11.38
CA HIS A 11 30.54 -2.96 -10.11
C HIS A 11 30.35 -4.04 -9.05
N ARG A 12 31.35 -4.17 -8.18
CA ARG A 12 31.29 -4.96 -6.97
C ARG A 12 30.14 -4.40 -6.14
N ASN A 13 29.03 -5.14 -6.11
CA ASN A 13 27.95 -4.93 -5.16
C ASN A 13 28.59 -4.83 -3.78
N LYS A 14 28.66 -3.61 -3.23
CA LYS A 14 28.86 -3.44 -1.80
C LYS A 14 27.62 -4.03 -1.16
N SER A 15 27.72 -5.28 -0.71
CA SER A 15 26.77 -5.81 0.26
C SER A 15 26.82 -4.87 1.45
N VAL A 16 25.88 -3.95 1.52
CA VAL A 16 25.66 -3.17 2.73
C VAL A 16 25.31 -4.21 3.77
N ILE A 17 26.22 -4.41 4.73
CA ILE A 17 25.97 -5.23 5.91
C ILE A 17 24.87 -4.49 6.67
N TRP A 18 23.64 -4.86 6.42
CA TRP A 18 22.50 -4.46 7.23
C TRP A 18 22.62 -5.21 8.54
N ASP A 19 23.26 -4.55 9.48
CA ASP A 19 23.53 -5.04 10.82
C ASP A 19 22.25 -5.55 11.50
N THR A 20 22.43 -6.49 12.43
CA THR A 20 21.42 -7.03 13.35
C THR A 20 20.51 -5.97 13.98
N THR A 21 20.96 -4.71 14.03
CA THR A 21 20.22 -3.54 14.47
C THR A 21 19.03 -3.21 13.54
N PHE A 22 19.22 -3.33 12.20
CA PHE A 22 18.15 -3.09 11.23
C PHE A 22 17.07 -4.18 11.31
N ASP A 23 17.48 -5.45 11.39
CA ASP A 23 16.56 -6.57 11.57
C ASP A 23 15.77 -6.46 12.88
N ARG A 24 16.37 -5.92 13.95
CA ARG A 24 15.68 -5.66 15.21
C ARG A 24 14.66 -4.53 15.07
N ILE A 25 15.01 -3.42 14.43
CA ILE A 25 14.12 -2.28 14.17
C ILE A 25 12.90 -2.72 13.33
N VAL A 26 13.12 -3.60 12.35
CA VAL A 26 12.04 -4.12 11.49
C VAL A 26 11.16 -5.14 12.21
N LYS A 27 11.65 -5.85 13.23
CA LYS A 27 10.96 -6.98 13.90
C LYS A 27 10.22 -6.63 15.22
N GLU A 28 10.36 -5.43 15.78
CA GLU A 28 9.70 -5.07 17.06
C GLU A 28 8.22 -4.71 16.89
N LYS A 29 7.34 -5.29 17.73
CA LYS A 29 5.91 -4.96 17.78
C LYS A 29 5.66 -3.70 18.62
N PRO A 30 4.80 -2.77 18.17
CA PRO A 30 4.44 -1.59 18.95
C PRO A 30 3.58 -1.94 20.18
N LYS A 31 3.84 -1.27 21.32
CA LYS A 31 3.01 -1.36 22.52
C LYS A 31 2.25 -0.06 22.77
N GLY A 32 0.92 -0.14 22.79
CA GLY A 32 0.08 0.72 23.63
C GLY A 32 -0.12 2.20 23.26
N VAL A 33 -0.41 2.56 22.00
CA VAL A 33 -0.97 3.88 21.67
C VAL A 33 -2.44 3.73 21.29
N LYS A 34 -3.33 4.57 21.87
CA LYS A 34 -4.73 4.66 21.43
C LYS A 34 -4.76 5.43 20.12
N PRO A 35 -5.13 4.81 18.98
CA PRO A 35 -5.10 5.49 17.69
C PRO A 35 -6.25 6.52 17.59
N MET A 36 -5.98 7.66 16.97
CA MET A 36 -7.00 8.62 16.56
C MET A 36 -7.51 8.16 15.18
N TYR A 37 -8.78 7.75 15.12
CA TYR A 37 -9.41 7.25 13.92
C TYR A 37 -9.81 8.37 12.95
N VAL A 38 -9.61 8.13 11.65
CA VAL A 38 -9.96 9.06 10.56
C VAL A 38 -11.30 8.66 9.94
N SER A 39 -12.15 9.61 9.60
CA SER A 39 -13.42 9.33 8.92
C SER A 39 -13.20 8.95 7.44
N THR A 40 -14.12 8.17 6.86
CA THR A 40 -14.07 7.79 5.44
C THR A 40 -13.97 9.01 4.51
N SER A 41 -14.71 10.08 4.80
CA SER A 41 -14.67 11.30 3.98
C SER A 41 -13.31 12.02 4.05
N GLU A 42 -12.67 12.05 5.21
CA GLU A 42 -11.31 12.61 5.36
C GLU A 42 -10.26 11.78 4.63
N ILE A 43 -10.39 10.44 4.66
CA ILE A 43 -9.49 9.54 3.92
C ILE A 43 -9.61 9.80 2.42
N VAL A 44 -10.84 9.85 1.89
CA VAL A 44 -11.11 10.13 0.46
C VAL A 44 -10.56 11.49 0.07
N GLN A 45 -10.81 12.51 0.87
CA GLN A 45 -10.31 13.87 0.62
C GLN A 45 -8.77 13.90 0.61
N LYS A 46 -8.14 13.21 1.56
CA LYS A 46 -6.68 13.13 1.67
C LYS A 46 -6.07 12.43 0.46
N ALA A 47 -6.62 11.28 0.07
CA ALA A 47 -6.16 10.52 -1.10
C ALA A 47 -6.29 11.35 -2.39
N ASN A 48 -7.46 11.97 -2.62
CA ASN A 48 -7.69 12.80 -3.79
C ASN A 48 -6.76 14.03 -3.83
N SER A 49 -6.48 14.63 -2.68
CA SER A 49 -5.55 15.77 -2.57
C SER A 49 -4.12 15.37 -2.95
N ILE A 50 -3.67 14.16 -2.56
CA ILE A 50 -2.35 13.64 -2.93
C ILE A 50 -2.28 13.36 -4.43
N VAL A 51 -3.31 12.74 -5.01
CA VAL A 51 -3.38 12.50 -6.47
C VAL A 51 -3.34 13.83 -7.22
N ALA A 52 -4.07 14.85 -6.78
CA ALA A 52 -4.07 16.18 -7.40
C ALA A 52 -2.71 16.87 -7.27
N GLN A 53 -2.05 16.77 -6.12
CA GLN A 53 -0.73 17.35 -5.86
C GLN A 53 0.35 16.72 -6.74
N CYS A 54 0.37 15.37 -6.85
CA CYS A 54 1.39 14.63 -7.59
C CYS A 54 1.06 14.49 -9.08
N GLY A 55 -0.18 14.78 -9.50
CA GLY A 55 -0.64 14.64 -10.88
C GLY A 55 -0.59 13.20 -11.39
N THR A 56 -0.66 12.21 -10.50
CA THR A 56 -0.53 10.79 -10.84
C THR A 56 -1.18 9.89 -9.80
N ARG A 57 -1.51 8.64 -10.20
CA ARG A 57 -1.93 7.54 -9.33
C ARG A 57 -0.85 6.45 -9.19
N ASP A 58 0.31 6.64 -9.86
CA ASP A 58 1.45 5.73 -9.77
C ASP A 58 2.08 5.83 -8.36
N PRO A 59 2.09 4.72 -7.57
CA PRO A 59 2.51 4.77 -6.19
C PRO A 59 4.01 5.09 -6.01
N LEU A 60 4.88 4.65 -6.93
CA LEU A 60 6.31 4.97 -6.87
C LEU A 60 6.57 6.45 -7.13
N ARG A 61 5.83 7.05 -8.07
CA ARG A 61 5.92 8.49 -8.34
C ARG A 61 5.38 9.29 -7.16
N ILE A 62 4.23 8.87 -6.59
CA ILE A 62 3.67 9.51 -5.39
C ILE A 62 4.68 9.46 -4.24
N ALA A 63 5.26 8.29 -3.95
CA ALA A 63 6.27 8.14 -2.89
C ALA A 63 7.45 9.11 -3.10
N ARG A 64 7.99 9.14 -4.31
CA ARG A 64 9.10 10.04 -4.66
C ARG A 64 8.73 11.51 -4.51
N ASP A 65 7.58 11.93 -5.02
CA ASP A 65 7.13 13.32 -5.00
C ASP A 65 6.80 13.80 -3.57
N LEU A 66 6.43 12.87 -2.69
CA LEU A 66 6.27 13.10 -1.25
C LEU A 66 7.58 13.01 -0.46
N GLY A 67 8.70 12.64 -1.07
CA GLY A 67 9.99 12.47 -0.40
C GLY A 67 10.02 11.26 0.54
N ILE A 68 9.39 10.14 0.13
CA ILE A 68 9.41 8.86 0.83
C ILE A 68 10.34 7.93 0.07
N GLU A 69 11.29 7.32 0.76
CA GLU A 69 12.23 6.38 0.16
C GLU A 69 11.63 4.97 0.12
N VAL A 70 11.56 4.38 -1.07
CA VAL A 70 11.05 3.01 -1.27
C VAL A 70 12.23 2.06 -1.42
N MET A 71 12.26 1.03 -0.60
CA MET A 71 13.32 0.03 -0.56
C MET A 71 12.76 -1.37 -0.71
N TYR A 72 13.41 -2.21 -1.51
CA TYR A 72 13.06 -3.61 -1.65
C TYR A 72 13.84 -4.45 -0.65
N TYR A 73 13.13 -5.33 0.07
CA TYR A 73 13.70 -6.16 1.12
C TYR A 73 13.22 -7.62 1.02
N PRO A 74 14.08 -8.61 1.25
CA PRO A 74 13.70 -10.02 1.17
C PRO A 74 12.95 -10.48 2.44
N PHE A 75 11.75 -9.97 2.63
CA PHE A 75 10.88 -10.42 3.71
C PHE A 75 10.45 -11.88 3.51
N ASN A 76 10.37 -12.66 4.58
CA ASN A 76 9.83 -14.01 4.52
C ASN A 76 8.29 -14.01 4.40
N GLU A 77 7.60 -13.45 5.40
CA GLU A 77 6.13 -13.46 5.49
C GLU A 77 5.52 -12.07 5.24
N GLN A 78 6.20 -11.04 5.68
CA GLN A 78 5.76 -9.64 5.59
C GLN A 78 5.80 -9.15 4.13
N ARG A 79 4.79 -8.41 3.71
CA ARG A 79 4.68 -7.86 2.33
C ARG A 79 5.21 -6.44 2.23
N GLY A 80 5.00 -5.64 3.27
CA GLY A 80 5.45 -4.26 3.34
C GLY A 80 5.75 -3.81 4.76
N ALA A 81 6.32 -2.61 4.89
CA ALA A 81 6.49 -1.93 6.16
C ALA A 81 6.70 -0.43 5.94
N TYR A 82 5.93 0.39 6.64
CA TYR A 82 6.17 1.81 6.75
C TYR A 82 6.97 2.14 8.01
N LYS A 83 8.01 2.95 7.89
CA LYS A 83 8.90 3.35 8.98
C LYS A 83 9.28 4.83 8.92
N VAL A 84 9.36 5.46 10.09
CA VAL A 84 9.98 6.77 10.26
C VAL A 84 11.26 6.60 11.08
N LEU A 85 12.41 6.86 10.45
CA LEU A 85 13.73 6.70 11.06
C LEU A 85 14.51 8.01 10.90
N MET A 86 15.00 8.58 12.01
CA MET A 86 15.76 9.83 11.99
C MET A 86 15.08 10.96 11.20
N ARG A 87 13.76 11.08 11.32
CA ARG A 87 12.90 12.03 10.57
C ARG A 87 12.76 11.76 9.07
N ASN A 88 13.38 10.70 8.55
CA ASN A 88 13.18 10.25 7.17
C ASN A 88 12.09 9.18 7.13
N ARG A 89 11.38 9.11 6.00
CA ARG A 89 10.26 8.21 5.77
C ARG A 89 10.67 7.12 4.80
N PHE A 90 10.42 5.89 5.18
CA PHE A 90 10.77 4.71 4.39
C PHE A 90 9.58 3.80 4.23
N ILE A 91 9.43 3.26 3.04
CA ILE A 91 8.54 2.14 2.74
C ILE A 91 9.42 0.98 2.28
N PHE A 92 9.31 -0.15 2.97
CA PHE A 92 9.98 -1.38 2.59
C PHE A 92 8.97 -2.30 1.93
N ILE A 93 9.31 -2.82 0.75
CA ILE A 93 8.45 -3.71 -0.05
C ILE A 93 9.15 -5.04 -0.22
N LYS A 94 8.42 -6.14 -0.10
CA LYS A 94 8.93 -7.48 -0.40
C LYS A 94 9.33 -7.56 -1.87
N ASN A 95 10.54 -8.06 -2.15
CA ASN A 95 11.19 -8.00 -3.46
C ASN A 95 10.69 -9.02 -4.50
N ASP A 96 9.78 -9.94 -4.12
CA ASP A 96 9.25 -11.00 -4.98
C ASP A 96 7.72 -10.93 -5.17
N LEU A 97 7.12 -9.76 -4.93
CA LEU A 97 5.69 -9.56 -5.15
C LEU A 97 5.35 -9.48 -6.64
N HIS A 98 4.17 -9.99 -6.98
CA HIS A 98 3.59 -9.73 -8.29
C HIS A 98 3.31 -8.22 -8.45
N PRO A 99 3.52 -7.60 -9.64
CA PRO A 99 3.41 -6.15 -9.82
C PRO A 99 2.12 -5.52 -9.33
N VAL A 100 0.97 -6.18 -9.50
CA VAL A 100 -0.31 -5.70 -8.97
C VAL A 100 -0.29 -5.63 -7.44
N MET A 101 0.22 -6.68 -6.79
CA MET A 101 0.31 -6.73 -5.33
C MET A 101 1.34 -5.74 -4.81
N GLU A 102 2.46 -5.55 -5.50
CA GLU A 102 3.47 -4.54 -5.16
C GLU A 102 2.85 -3.13 -5.12
N ASN A 103 2.09 -2.75 -6.15
CA ASN A 103 1.39 -1.47 -6.20
C ASN A 103 0.39 -1.32 -5.04
N ILE A 104 -0.36 -2.37 -4.74
CA ILE A 104 -1.33 -2.37 -3.64
C ILE A 104 -0.63 -2.19 -2.29
N VAL A 105 0.42 -2.95 -2.03
CA VAL A 105 1.23 -2.84 -0.80
C VAL A 105 1.81 -1.44 -0.68
N LEU A 106 2.37 -0.90 -1.75
CA LEU A 106 2.96 0.43 -1.73
C LEU A 106 1.91 1.52 -1.46
N LEU A 107 0.72 1.42 -2.05
CA LEU A 107 -0.40 2.34 -1.76
C LEU A 107 -0.90 2.22 -0.33
N HIS A 108 -0.93 1.01 0.22
CA HIS A 108 -1.29 0.75 1.61
C HIS A 108 -0.28 1.42 2.58
N GLU A 109 1.01 1.24 2.35
CA GLU A 109 2.07 1.87 3.16
C GLU A 109 2.07 3.41 3.02
N LEU A 110 1.72 3.94 1.84
CA LEU A 110 1.46 5.36 1.64
C LEU A 110 0.25 5.84 2.45
N GLY A 111 -0.75 4.99 2.65
CA GLY A 111 -1.87 5.23 3.54
C GLY A 111 -1.43 5.42 4.99
N HIS A 112 -0.52 4.58 5.49
CA HIS A 112 0.08 4.75 6.81
C HIS A 112 0.89 6.05 6.91
N ASP A 113 1.64 6.44 5.89
CA ASP A 113 2.32 7.74 5.88
C ASP A 113 1.33 8.91 5.92
N ALA A 114 0.26 8.83 5.15
CA ALA A 114 -0.70 9.94 5.01
C ALA A 114 -1.60 10.12 6.23
N LEU A 115 -1.98 9.01 6.90
CA LEU A 115 -3.01 8.99 7.92
C LEU A 115 -2.47 8.74 9.34
N HIS A 116 -1.39 7.95 9.48
CA HIS A 116 -0.94 7.39 10.75
C HIS A 116 0.53 7.70 11.07
N ARG A 117 1.11 8.75 10.44
CA ARG A 117 2.54 9.09 10.61
C ARG A 117 2.94 9.36 12.05
N GLU A 118 2.07 10.02 12.81
CA GLU A 118 2.36 10.32 14.22
C GLU A 118 2.45 9.06 15.05
N GLU A 119 1.53 8.11 14.82
CA GLU A 119 1.51 6.81 15.47
C GLU A 119 2.73 5.99 15.08
N ALA A 120 3.05 5.94 13.79
CA ALA A 120 4.24 5.28 13.28
C ALA A 120 5.53 5.83 13.91
N THR A 121 5.62 7.14 14.10
CA THR A 121 6.77 7.77 14.74
C THR A 121 6.92 7.36 16.20
N LYS A 122 5.81 7.22 16.93
CA LYS A 122 5.81 6.84 18.35
C LYS A 122 6.19 5.37 18.56
N VAL A 123 5.81 4.47 17.63
CA VAL A 123 5.98 3.02 17.77
C VAL A 123 7.09 2.43 16.90
N GLY A 124 7.85 3.26 16.17
CA GLY A 124 8.93 2.81 15.30
C GLY A 124 8.45 2.23 13.96
N GLY A 125 7.21 2.52 13.55
CA GLY A 125 6.63 2.15 12.27
C GLY A 125 5.61 1.01 12.32
N PHE A 126 5.02 0.72 11.18
CA PHE A 126 4.07 -0.37 10.96
C PHE A 126 4.72 -1.50 10.16
N LYS A 127 4.17 -2.70 10.28
CA LYS A 127 4.60 -3.90 9.56
C LYS A 127 3.37 -4.57 9.00
N GLU A 128 3.41 -4.90 7.72
CA GLU A 128 2.29 -5.52 7.07
C GLU A 128 2.58 -6.98 6.72
N PHE A 129 1.84 -7.87 7.35
CA PHE A 129 1.85 -9.31 7.04
C PHE A 129 0.70 -9.69 6.11
N GLU A 130 -0.48 -9.09 6.36
CA GLU A 130 -1.70 -9.35 5.64
C GLU A 130 -2.49 -8.04 5.45
N ILE A 131 -2.36 -7.41 4.30
CA ILE A 131 -2.97 -6.12 3.97
C ILE A 131 -4.49 -6.11 4.20
N PHE A 132 -5.16 -7.25 3.99
CA PHE A 132 -6.61 -7.34 4.12
C PHE A 132 -7.11 -7.87 5.46
N ASN A 133 -6.25 -8.03 6.47
CA ASN A 133 -6.68 -8.40 7.82
C ASN A 133 -7.26 -7.21 8.57
N MET A 134 -8.49 -6.85 8.22
CA MET A 134 -9.20 -5.67 8.74
C MET A 134 -9.96 -5.92 10.04
N ARG A 135 -9.95 -7.15 10.59
CA ARG A 135 -10.84 -7.51 11.72
C ARG A 135 -10.50 -6.82 13.02
N ASP A 136 -9.22 -6.59 13.30
CA ASP A 136 -8.74 -6.15 14.60
C ASP A 136 -8.03 -4.79 14.58
N ASN A 137 -7.84 -4.18 13.41
CA ASN A 137 -7.08 -2.95 13.30
C ASN A 137 -7.73 -1.96 12.33
N ARG A 138 -8.33 -0.93 12.93
CA ARG A 138 -8.95 0.15 12.16
C ARG A 138 -7.96 0.91 11.29
N MET A 139 -6.72 1.05 11.71
CA MET A 139 -5.68 1.73 10.93
C MET A 139 -5.37 0.97 9.64
N GLU A 140 -5.40 -0.36 9.67
CA GLU A 140 -5.26 -1.20 8.47
C GLU A 140 -6.43 -1.01 7.51
N TYR A 141 -7.66 -0.95 8.04
CA TYR A 141 -8.84 -0.63 7.24
C TYR A 141 -8.72 0.76 6.58
N GLU A 142 -8.29 1.77 7.32
CA GLU A 142 -8.11 3.13 6.84
C GLU A 142 -7.01 3.21 5.76
N ALA A 143 -5.91 2.49 5.93
CA ALA A 143 -4.84 2.37 4.93
C ALA A 143 -5.33 1.65 3.66
N ASN A 144 -6.12 0.58 3.79
CA ASN A 144 -6.73 -0.10 2.65
C ASN A 144 -7.74 0.78 1.90
N LEU A 145 -8.54 1.56 2.62
CA LEU A 145 -9.48 2.50 2.02
C LEU A 145 -8.75 3.60 1.24
N PHE A 146 -7.65 4.10 1.78
CA PHE A 146 -6.75 5.04 1.11
C PHE A 146 -6.16 4.42 -0.17
N ALA A 147 -5.65 3.19 -0.08
CA ALA A 147 -5.12 2.46 -1.23
C ALA A 147 -6.18 2.26 -2.32
N ALA A 148 -7.41 1.88 -1.95
CA ALA A 148 -8.53 1.72 -2.87
C ALA A 148 -8.86 3.05 -3.58
N GLN A 149 -8.86 4.18 -2.86
CA GLN A 149 -9.18 5.49 -3.43
C GLN A 149 -8.14 5.97 -4.43
N ILE A 150 -6.86 5.69 -4.21
CA ILE A 150 -5.80 6.04 -5.16
C ILE A 150 -5.75 5.06 -6.33
N SER A 151 -5.84 3.74 -6.06
CA SER A 151 -5.74 2.70 -7.07
C SER A 151 -6.87 2.77 -8.11
N LEU A 152 -8.09 3.11 -7.66
CA LEU A 152 -9.32 3.07 -8.46
C LEU A 152 -9.90 4.47 -8.60
N SER A 153 -9.84 5.06 -9.80
CA SER A 153 -10.51 6.35 -10.05
C SER A 153 -12.04 6.17 -9.95
N ASP A 154 -12.72 7.22 -9.47
CA ASP A 154 -14.19 7.19 -9.39
C ASP A 154 -14.78 7.05 -10.79
N GLU A 155 -14.20 7.74 -11.77
CA GLU A 155 -14.64 7.77 -13.17
C GLU A 155 -14.57 6.39 -13.82
N ASP A 156 -13.38 5.75 -13.82
CA ASP A 156 -13.19 4.43 -14.42
C ASP A 156 -14.04 3.36 -13.72
N PHE A 157 -14.16 3.45 -12.39
CA PHE A 157 -14.97 2.53 -11.61
C PHE A 157 -16.45 2.64 -11.97
N LEU A 158 -17.00 3.88 -12.00
CA LEU A 158 -18.41 4.13 -12.30
C LEU A 158 -18.76 3.75 -13.74
N GLU A 159 -17.89 4.04 -14.70
CA GLU A 159 -18.07 3.62 -16.10
C GLU A 159 -18.25 2.10 -16.20
N LEU A 160 -17.38 1.33 -15.55
CA LEU A 160 -17.48 -0.13 -15.56
C LEU A 160 -18.74 -0.64 -14.84
N ALA A 161 -19.10 -0.02 -13.70
CA ALA A 161 -20.29 -0.37 -12.96
C ALA A 161 -21.57 -0.09 -13.75
N GLU A 162 -21.66 1.03 -14.47
CA GLU A 162 -22.78 1.38 -15.36
C GLU A 162 -22.89 0.41 -16.53
N ARG A 163 -21.78 -0.12 -17.03
CA ARG A 163 -21.74 -1.17 -18.05
C ARG A 163 -22.16 -2.55 -17.51
N GLY A 164 -22.47 -2.66 -16.23
CA GLY A 164 -22.94 -3.89 -15.58
C GLY A 164 -21.83 -4.87 -15.21
N CYS A 165 -20.58 -4.43 -15.17
CA CYS A 165 -19.45 -5.26 -14.74
C CYS A 165 -19.58 -5.61 -13.25
N ASP A 166 -19.31 -6.86 -12.89
CA ASP A 166 -19.21 -7.31 -11.52
C ASP A 166 -17.84 -6.94 -10.90
N THR A 167 -17.69 -7.13 -9.58
CA THR A 167 -16.45 -6.82 -8.86
C THR A 167 -15.22 -7.54 -9.41
N GLN A 168 -15.35 -8.78 -9.88
CA GLN A 168 -14.22 -9.52 -10.46
C GLN A 168 -13.83 -8.94 -11.83
N GLN A 169 -14.80 -8.56 -12.64
CA GLN A 169 -14.58 -7.94 -13.95
C GLN A 169 -13.91 -6.57 -13.78
N ILE A 170 -14.39 -5.76 -12.83
CA ILE A 170 -13.79 -4.46 -12.50
C ILE A 170 -12.34 -4.64 -12.02
N ALA A 171 -12.09 -5.57 -11.08
CA ALA A 171 -10.76 -5.84 -10.56
C ALA A 171 -9.77 -6.25 -11.68
N ARG A 172 -10.20 -7.13 -12.59
CA ARG A 172 -9.39 -7.55 -13.74
C ARG A 172 -9.12 -6.40 -14.71
N THR A 173 -10.14 -5.59 -15.02
CA THR A 173 -10.04 -4.50 -15.98
C THR A 173 -9.14 -3.39 -15.47
N LEU A 174 -9.24 -3.06 -14.17
CA LEU A 174 -8.46 -1.99 -13.55
C LEU A 174 -7.13 -2.49 -12.93
N ASN A 175 -6.76 -3.75 -13.16
CA ASN A 175 -5.53 -4.35 -12.61
C ASN A 175 -5.42 -4.15 -11.08
N SER A 176 -6.50 -4.43 -10.36
CA SER A 176 -6.59 -4.24 -8.92
C SER A 176 -7.04 -5.52 -8.21
N ASP A 177 -7.06 -5.48 -6.88
CA ASP A 177 -7.58 -6.56 -6.05
C ASP A 177 -9.09 -6.41 -5.82
N ILE A 178 -9.81 -7.53 -5.80
CA ILE A 178 -11.27 -7.56 -5.61
C ILE A 178 -11.70 -6.89 -4.29
N ASN A 179 -10.87 -6.95 -3.27
CA ASN A 179 -11.15 -6.35 -1.96
C ASN A 179 -11.04 -4.83 -2.00
N LEU A 180 -10.09 -4.28 -2.76
CA LEU A 180 -10.02 -2.84 -3.00
C LEU A 180 -11.22 -2.36 -3.84
N VAL A 181 -11.65 -3.15 -4.83
CA VAL A 181 -12.87 -2.87 -5.61
C VAL A 181 -14.09 -2.83 -4.70
N ALA A 182 -14.20 -3.76 -3.76
CA ALA A 182 -15.29 -3.81 -2.78
C ALA A 182 -15.26 -2.57 -1.86
N LEU A 183 -14.12 -2.23 -1.28
CA LEU A 183 -13.96 -1.03 -0.46
C LEU A 183 -14.29 0.25 -1.22
N LYS A 184 -13.92 0.32 -2.50
CA LYS A 184 -14.27 1.44 -3.38
C LYS A 184 -15.77 1.53 -3.61
N ALA A 185 -16.45 0.40 -3.87
CA ALA A 185 -17.90 0.35 -4.02
C ALA A 185 -18.61 0.87 -2.76
N ASP A 186 -18.21 0.38 -1.57
CA ASP A 186 -18.78 0.83 -0.30
C ASP A 186 -18.56 2.34 -0.06
N THR A 187 -17.40 2.84 -0.45
CA THR A 187 -17.09 4.28 -0.38
C THR A 187 -18.03 5.08 -1.27
N LEU A 188 -18.21 4.68 -2.53
CA LEU A 188 -19.10 5.35 -3.47
C LEU A 188 -20.56 5.28 -3.03
N ILE A 189 -21.02 4.14 -2.49
CA ILE A 189 -22.36 3.99 -1.91
C ILE A 189 -22.54 4.98 -0.74
N SER A 190 -21.54 5.10 0.13
CA SER A 190 -21.59 6.05 1.27
C SER A 190 -21.65 7.52 0.82
N GLN A 191 -21.17 7.82 -0.39
CA GLN A 191 -21.24 9.13 -1.04
C GLN A 191 -22.56 9.36 -1.79
N GLY A 192 -23.48 8.36 -1.83
CA GLY A 192 -24.80 8.45 -2.41
C GLY A 192 -24.94 7.88 -3.83
N TYR A 193 -23.90 7.23 -4.36
CA TYR A 193 -24.00 6.53 -5.64
C TYR A 193 -24.87 5.28 -5.49
N ARG A 194 -25.74 5.02 -6.48
CA ARG A 194 -26.63 3.86 -6.49
C ARG A 194 -25.93 2.66 -7.15
N LEU A 195 -25.07 2.00 -6.40
CA LEU A 195 -24.45 0.74 -6.82
C LEU A 195 -25.20 -0.45 -6.18
N ARG A 196 -25.21 -1.60 -6.86
CA ARG A 196 -25.66 -2.85 -6.22
C ARG A 196 -24.64 -3.24 -5.17
N GLN A 197 -25.09 -3.27 -3.91
CA GLN A 197 -24.27 -3.77 -2.82
C GLN A 197 -24.04 -5.26 -3.04
N GLN A 198 -22.79 -5.67 -3.20
CA GLN A 198 -22.42 -7.08 -3.20
C GLN A 198 -22.16 -7.49 -1.75
N GLU A 199 -22.69 -8.63 -1.34
CA GLU A 199 -22.38 -9.21 -0.04
C GLU A 199 -20.89 -9.58 -0.03
N HIS A 200 -20.10 -8.87 0.78
CA HIS A 200 -18.70 -9.20 0.98
C HIS A 200 -18.60 -10.28 2.04
N CYS A 201 -17.95 -11.36 1.70
CA CYS A 201 -17.47 -12.27 2.70
C CYS A 201 -16.36 -11.57 3.49
N THR A 202 -16.61 -11.24 4.75
CA THR A 202 -15.60 -10.66 5.64
C THR A 202 -14.46 -11.65 5.97
N ASP A 203 -14.57 -12.89 5.48
CA ASP A 203 -13.63 -14.01 5.69
C ASP A 203 -12.85 -14.41 4.44
N PHE A 204 -12.77 -13.56 3.44
CA PHE A 204 -12.19 -13.88 2.13
C PHE A 204 -10.69 -14.22 2.12
N LEU A 205 -10.01 -14.21 3.26
CA LEU A 205 -8.60 -14.62 3.38
C LEU A 205 -8.39 -15.96 4.09
N ARG A 206 -9.42 -16.74 4.33
CA ARG A 206 -9.21 -18.14 4.67
C ARG A 206 -8.88 -18.93 3.40
N TYR A 207 -7.62 -19.00 3.06
CA TYR A 207 -7.15 -20.11 2.26
C TYR A 207 -7.25 -21.36 3.14
N ASP A 208 -8.19 -22.24 2.83
CA ASP A 208 -8.17 -23.59 3.34
C ASP A 208 -6.83 -24.21 2.97
N LYS A 209 -6.21 -24.85 3.98
CA LYS A 209 -4.94 -25.56 3.85
C LYS A 209 -5.10 -26.79 2.97
#